data_3a03d60b7628bdd5c1ad30eec914a257
#
_entry.id   3a03d60b7628bdd5c1ad30eec914a257
#
_cell.length_a   1.000
_cell.length_b   1.000
_cell.length_c   1.000
_cell.angle_alpha   90.00
_cell.angle_beta   90.00
_cell.angle_gamma   90.00
#
_symmetry.space_group_name_H-M   'P 1'
#
loop_
_entity.id
_entity.type
_entity.pdbx_description
1 polymer ?
#
loop_
_entity_poly.entity_id
_entity_poly.type
_entity_poly.pdbx_seq_one_letter_code
_entity_poly.pdbx_strand_id
1 'polypeptide(L)'
;MNQLNKIIETTKETVKKSSFYRPISSLEEDFEKYEKRGFIEAISTKVSKEETAIIAEIKKASPSKGLIRQDFEPKKIAEDYEINGATSLSILTDEPFFQGKLEYLDMVRNTCALPILRKDFMIDPYQIYETKASGGDCILLIVAALDLVQLKDFSQLAEELNLDVLIEVHSEDELNIALSAGPRLLGINNRDLTTFEVDKNLAIELAKQISKDCLLYTSPSPRD
;
A
#
# COMPACT_ATOMS: atom_id res chain seq x y z
N MET A 1 11.39 -18.69 12.26
CA MET A 1 10.96 -17.92 11.07
C MET A 1 10.25 -16.71 11.62
N ASN A 2 10.66 -15.49 11.28
CA ASN A 2 9.98 -14.27 11.72
C ASN A 2 8.63 -14.12 11.01
N GLN A 3 7.77 -13.21 11.49
CA GLN A 3 6.40 -13.03 10.96
C GLN A 3 6.40 -12.60 9.49
N LEU A 4 7.30 -11.69 9.10
CA LEU A 4 7.43 -11.24 7.71
C LEU A 4 7.73 -12.40 6.76
N ASN A 5 8.70 -13.25 7.10
CA ASN A 5 9.03 -14.41 6.27
C ASN A 5 7.86 -15.39 6.11
N LYS A 6 7.05 -15.57 7.18
CA LYS A 6 5.85 -16.40 7.10
C LYS A 6 4.81 -15.80 6.15
N ILE A 7 4.63 -14.49 6.21
CA ILE A 7 3.72 -13.78 5.29
C ILE A 7 4.21 -13.94 3.85
N ILE A 8 5.49 -13.67 3.58
CA ILE A 8 6.07 -13.78 2.24
C ILE A 8 5.88 -15.17 1.65
N GLU A 9 6.16 -16.25 2.42
CA GLU A 9 5.97 -17.62 1.93
C GLU A 9 4.50 -17.91 1.61
N THR A 10 3.56 -17.46 2.46
CA THR A 10 2.13 -17.61 2.19
C THR A 10 1.69 -16.82 0.96
N THR A 11 2.23 -15.59 0.79
CA THR A 11 1.94 -14.76 -0.38
C THR A 11 2.43 -15.41 -1.67
N LYS A 12 3.61 -16.05 -1.69
CA LYS A 12 4.10 -16.82 -2.85
C LYS A 12 3.11 -17.89 -3.28
N GLU A 13 2.55 -18.63 -2.32
CA GLU A 13 1.54 -19.66 -2.61
C GLU A 13 0.24 -19.05 -3.14
N THR A 14 -0.19 -17.92 -2.59
CA THR A 14 -1.38 -17.19 -3.03
C THR A 14 -1.20 -16.71 -4.47
N VAL A 15 -0.08 -16.04 -4.77
CA VAL A 15 0.24 -15.56 -6.12
C VAL A 15 0.29 -16.71 -7.13
N LYS A 16 0.94 -17.82 -6.77
CA LYS A 16 0.99 -19.02 -7.64
C LYS A 16 -0.41 -19.56 -7.97
N LYS A 17 -1.32 -19.56 -7.01
CA LYS A 17 -2.72 -19.97 -7.24
C LYS A 17 -3.45 -18.95 -8.11
N SER A 18 -3.41 -17.67 -7.74
CA SER A 18 -4.08 -16.61 -8.47
C SER A 18 -3.64 -16.54 -9.93
N SER A 19 -2.34 -16.59 -10.21
CA SER A 19 -1.79 -16.54 -11.57
C SER A 19 -2.14 -17.77 -12.42
N PHE A 20 -2.35 -18.93 -11.78
CA PHE A 20 -2.85 -20.12 -12.46
C PHE A 20 -4.31 -19.99 -12.87
N TYR A 21 -5.18 -19.48 -11.98
CA TYR A 21 -6.61 -19.33 -12.27
C TYR A 21 -6.92 -18.13 -13.15
N ARG A 22 -6.14 -17.05 -13.01
CA ARG A 22 -6.30 -15.83 -13.79
C ARG A 22 -4.94 -15.33 -14.29
N PRO A 23 -4.48 -15.77 -15.47
CA PRO A 23 -3.19 -15.36 -16.03
C PRO A 23 -3.16 -13.86 -16.38
N ILE A 24 -1.97 -13.28 -16.53
CA ILE A 24 -1.78 -11.84 -16.83
C ILE A 24 -2.59 -11.42 -18.05
N SER A 25 -2.61 -12.22 -19.12
CA SER A 25 -3.40 -11.91 -20.31
C SER A 25 -4.90 -11.71 -20.06
N SER A 26 -5.45 -12.39 -19.05
CA SER A 26 -6.84 -12.18 -18.61
C SER A 26 -7.00 -10.96 -17.72
N LEU A 27 -5.94 -10.55 -16.98
CA LEU A 27 -5.94 -9.31 -16.22
C LEU A 27 -5.91 -8.09 -17.14
N GLU A 28 -5.16 -8.16 -18.24
CA GLU A 28 -5.02 -7.08 -19.22
C GLU A 28 -6.35 -6.70 -19.87
N GLU A 29 -7.32 -7.60 -19.97
CA GLU A 29 -8.67 -7.32 -20.46
C GLU A 29 -9.43 -6.30 -19.59
N ASP A 30 -9.06 -6.19 -18.30
CA ASP A 30 -9.71 -5.28 -17.34
C ASP A 30 -8.94 -3.96 -17.12
N PHE A 31 -7.81 -3.72 -17.80
CA PHE A 31 -6.98 -2.52 -17.54
C PHE A 31 -7.68 -1.20 -17.82
N GLU A 32 -8.55 -1.17 -18.81
CA GLU A 32 -9.32 0.02 -19.19
C GLU A 32 -10.64 0.16 -18.41
N LYS A 33 -10.92 -0.77 -17.50
CA LYS A 33 -12.15 -0.75 -16.69
C LYS A 33 -12.21 0.46 -15.75
N TYR A 34 -11.04 0.93 -15.29
CA TYR A 34 -10.93 2.01 -14.32
C TYR A 34 -9.99 3.11 -14.79
N GLU A 35 -10.46 4.35 -14.75
CA GLU A 35 -9.61 5.52 -14.93
C GLU A 35 -8.70 5.75 -13.71
N LYS A 36 -7.44 6.16 -13.93
CA LYS A 36 -6.51 6.51 -12.85
C LYS A 36 -7.03 7.72 -12.06
N ARG A 37 -6.98 7.66 -10.74
CA ARG A 37 -7.38 8.75 -9.83
C ARG A 37 -6.22 9.55 -9.25
N GLY A 38 -4.97 9.23 -9.58
CA GLY A 38 -3.79 10.01 -9.17
C GLY A 38 -3.57 10.04 -7.65
N PHE A 39 -3.07 8.95 -7.08
CA PHE A 39 -2.86 8.81 -5.63
C PHE A 39 -1.85 9.84 -5.09
N ILE A 40 -0.69 9.95 -5.75
CA ILE A 40 0.35 10.92 -5.40
C ILE A 40 -0.13 12.36 -5.66
N GLU A 41 -0.86 12.60 -6.74
CA GLU A 41 -1.39 13.92 -7.08
C GLU A 41 -2.38 14.43 -6.03
N ALA A 42 -3.27 13.57 -5.53
CA ALA A 42 -4.21 13.93 -4.46
C ALA A 42 -3.49 14.36 -3.18
N ILE A 43 -2.45 13.62 -2.77
CA ILE A 43 -1.62 13.94 -1.60
C ILE A 43 -0.86 15.24 -1.84
N SER A 44 -0.18 15.38 -2.99
CA SER A 44 0.61 16.57 -3.35
C SER A 44 -0.25 17.83 -3.37
N THR A 45 -1.48 17.74 -3.87
CA THR A 45 -2.44 18.85 -3.90
C THR A 45 -2.78 19.35 -2.48
N LYS A 46 -2.93 18.46 -1.52
CA LYS A 46 -3.15 18.83 -0.11
C LYS A 46 -1.92 19.49 0.49
N VAL A 47 -0.77 18.85 0.34
CA VAL A 47 0.50 19.35 0.89
C VAL A 47 0.88 20.74 0.33
N SER A 48 0.67 20.98 -0.97
CA SER A 48 0.94 22.27 -1.59
C SER A 48 0.08 23.42 -1.05
N LYS A 49 -1.06 23.10 -0.43
CA LYS A 49 -1.94 24.07 0.26
C LYS A 49 -1.67 24.15 1.76
N GLU A 50 -0.57 23.55 2.22
CA GLU A 50 -0.25 23.43 3.65
C GLU A 50 -1.33 22.68 4.46
N GLU A 51 -2.13 21.83 3.79
CA GLU A 51 -3.13 20.99 4.42
C GLU A 51 -2.56 19.59 4.72
N THR A 52 -3.06 18.94 5.77
CA THR A 52 -2.70 17.57 6.07
C THR A 52 -3.41 16.60 5.11
N ALA A 53 -2.64 15.78 4.38
CA ALA A 53 -3.17 14.68 3.60
C ALA A 53 -3.34 13.44 4.49
N ILE A 54 -4.50 12.80 4.42
CA ILE A 54 -4.83 11.62 5.22
C ILE A 54 -5.05 10.43 4.29
N ILE A 55 -4.23 9.38 4.48
CA ILE A 55 -4.44 8.06 3.90
C ILE A 55 -5.24 7.24 4.91
N ALA A 56 -6.53 7.03 4.65
CA ALA A 56 -7.42 6.33 5.58
C ALA A 56 -7.42 4.82 5.31
N GLU A 57 -7.14 4.00 6.33
CA GLU A 57 -6.96 2.56 6.17
C GLU A 57 -8.26 1.78 6.44
N ILE A 58 -8.63 0.89 5.49
CA ILE A 58 -9.72 -0.07 5.59
C ILE A 58 -9.13 -1.43 5.95
N LYS A 59 -9.19 -1.77 7.24
CA LYS A 59 -8.59 -2.98 7.82
C LYS A 59 -9.55 -3.70 8.75
N LYS A 60 -9.76 -4.99 8.51
CA LYS A 60 -10.64 -5.86 9.30
C LYS A 60 -9.94 -6.47 10.49
N ALA A 61 -8.73 -6.97 10.28
CA ALA A 61 -7.95 -7.68 11.28
C ALA A 61 -6.45 -7.42 11.10
N SER A 62 -5.63 -7.76 12.09
CA SER A 62 -4.17 -7.78 11.99
C SER A 62 -3.57 -8.91 12.83
N PRO A 63 -2.35 -9.40 12.51
CA PRO A 63 -1.69 -10.44 13.30
C PRO A 63 -1.48 -10.05 14.76
N SER A 64 -1.23 -8.77 15.04
CA SER A 64 -0.94 -8.26 16.39
C SER A 64 -2.17 -8.00 17.24
N LYS A 65 -3.34 -7.71 16.63
CA LYS A 65 -4.57 -7.32 17.35
C LYS A 65 -5.74 -8.28 17.13
N GLY A 66 -5.59 -9.26 16.24
CA GLY A 66 -6.70 -10.12 15.82
C GLY A 66 -7.78 -9.35 15.07
N LEU A 67 -9.05 -9.66 15.33
CA LEU A 67 -10.19 -8.97 14.73
C LEU A 67 -10.32 -7.56 15.34
N ILE A 68 -10.19 -6.53 14.48
CA ILE A 68 -10.26 -5.12 14.88
C ILE A 68 -11.69 -4.59 14.74
N ARG A 69 -12.39 -4.99 13.68
CA ARG A 69 -13.73 -4.50 13.37
C ARG A 69 -14.67 -5.66 13.07
N GLN A 70 -15.68 -5.85 13.94
CA GLN A 70 -16.68 -6.92 13.76
C GLN A 70 -17.64 -6.59 12.63
N ASP A 71 -18.21 -5.38 12.63
CA ASP A 71 -19.10 -4.87 11.58
C ASP A 71 -18.27 -4.27 10.45
N PHE A 72 -17.63 -5.14 9.66
CA PHE A 72 -16.74 -4.74 8.60
C PHE A 72 -17.48 -4.63 7.27
N GLU A 73 -17.82 -3.40 6.89
CA GLU A 73 -18.47 -3.03 5.64
C GLU A 73 -17.58 -2.09 4.83
N PRO A 74 -16.70 -2.57 3.92
CA PRO A 74 -15.73 -1.74 3.21
C PRO A 74 -16.34 -0.54 2.48
N LYS A 75 -17.51 -0.72 1.86
CA LYS A 75 -18.23 0.36 1.16
C LYS A 75 -18.59 1.50 2.09
N LYS A 76 -19.27 1.18 3.19
CA LYS A 76 -19.70 2.18 4.17
C LYS A 76 -18.52 2.88 4.83
N ILE A 77 -17.44 2.14 5.12
CA ILE A 77 -16.21 2.71 5.67
C ILE A 77 -15.59 3.70 4.69
N ALA A 78 -15.58 3.37 3.39
CA ALA A 78 -15.04 4.24 2.35
C ALA A 78 -15.87 5.53 2.19
N GLU A 79 -17.21 5.42 2.19
CA GLU A 79 -18.12 6.57 2.20
C GLU A 79 -17.90 7.47 3.41
N ASP A 80 -17.80 6.88 4.61
CA ASP A 80 -17.54 7.61 5.83
C ASP A 80 -16.18 8.35 5.77
N TYR A 81 -15.14 7.72 5.23
CA TYR A 81 -13.83 8.35 5.07
C TYR A 81 -13.85 9.49 4.05
N GLU A 82 -14.53 9.32 2.91
CA GLU A 82 -14.68 10.37 1.91
C GLU A 82 -15.42 11.58 2.46
N ILE A 83 -16.56 11.38 3.10
CA ILE A 83 -17.37 12.46 3.71
C ILE A 83 -16.58 13.22 4.79
N ASN A 84 -15.72 12.51 5.53
CA ASN A 84 -14.90 13.11 6.59
C ASN A 84 -13.54 13.64 6.09
N GLY A 85 -13.34 13.73 4.78
CA GLY A 85 -12.23 14.47 4.18
C GLY A 85 -10.91 13.68 4.09
N ALA A 86 -10.94 12.34 4.07
CA ALA A 86 -9.78 11.56 3.69
C ALA A 86 -9.29 11.97 2.28
N THR A 87 -7.97 11.94 2.08
CA THR A 87 -7.36 12.28 0.79
C THR A 87 -7.30 11.07 -0.13
N SER A 88 -7.05 9.91 0.45
CA SER A 88 -6.94 8.63 -0.23
C SER A 88 -7.24 7.48 0.72
N LEU A 89 -7.41 6.28 0.18
CA LEU A 89 -7.68 5.08 0.94
C LEU A 89 -6.52 4.09 0.83
N SER A 90 -6.30 3.34 1.91
CA SER A 90 -5.44 2.16 1.95
C SER A 90 -6.30 0.94 2.26
N ILE A 91 -6.33 -0.06 1.38
CA ILE A 91 -7.21 -1.22 1.52
C ILE A 91 -6.37 -2.49 1.66
N LEU A 92 -6.54 -3.17 2.80
CA LEU A 92 -5.89 -4.46 3.04
C LEU A 92 -6.48 -5.52 2.12
N THR A 93 -5.62 -6.19 1.34
CA THR A 93 -6.00 -7.27 0.43
C THR A 93 -5.44 -8.63 0.84
N ASP A 94 -4.47 -8.68 1.76
CA ASP A 94 -3.97 -9.93 2.34
C ASP A 94 -5.09 -10.65 3.13
N GLU A 95 -5.49 -11.83 2.67
CA GLU A 95 -6.57 -12.60 3.29
C GLU A 95 -6.08 -13.40 4.51
N PRO A 96 -4.94 -14.13 4.46
CA PRO A 96 -4.55 -15.02 5.53
C PRO A 96 -4.25 -14.33 6.86
N PHE A 97 -3.67 -13.14 6.83
CA PHE A 97 -3.18 -12.46 8.03
C PHE A 97 -4.01 -11.24 8.43
N PHE A 98 -4.65 -10.58 7.46
CA PHE A 98 -5.41 -9.34 7.69
C PHE A 98 -6.90 -9.49 7.41
N GLN A 99 -7.38 -10.66 6.99
CA GLN A 99 -8.75 -10.92 6.56
C GLN A 99 -9.22 -9.90 5.51
N GLY A 100 -8.26 -9.41 4.69
CA GLY A 100 -8.51 -8.58 3.54
C GLY A 100 -9.05 -9.39 2.36
N LYS A 101 -9.41 -8.73 1.28
CA LYS A 101 -9.77 -9.37 0.01
C LYS A 101 -9.48 -8.44 -1.15
N LEU A 102 -9.00 -8.99 -2.25
CA LEU A 102 -8.75 -8.24 -3.48
C LEU A 102 -10.03 -7.56 -4.01
N GLU A 103 -11.18 -8.23 -3.87
CA GLU A 103 -12.49 -7.73 -4.28
C GLU A 103 -12.89 -6.41 -3.60
N TYR A 104 -12.30 -6.08 -2.47
CA TYR A 104 -12.57 -4.81 -1.78
C TYR A 104 -12.10 -3.59 -2.59
N LEU A 105 -11.08 -3.74 -3.45
CA LEU A 105 -10.64 -2.68 -4.36
C LEU A 105 -11.77 -2.29 -5.32
N ASP A 106 -12.33 -3.26 -6.06
CA ASP A 106 -13.46 -3.03 -6.97
C ASP A 106 -14.69 -2.50 -6.24
N MET A 107 -15.03 -3.10 -5.09
CA MET A 107 -16.17 -2.64 -4.29
C MET A 107 -16.06 -1.17 -3.89
N VAL A 108 -14.90 -0.76 -3.38
CA VAL A 108 -14.66 0.62 -2.93
C VAL A 108 -14.51 1.57 -4.12
N ARG A 109 -13.86 1.12 -5.19
CA ARG A 109 -13.71 1.88 -6.44
C ARG A 109 -15.06 2.36 -7.00
N ASN A 110 -16.08 1.52 -6.91
CA ASN A 110 -17.42 1.81 -7.37
C ASN A 110 -18.29 2.57 -6.34
N THR A 111 -17.74 2.86 -5.16
CA THR A 111 -18.49 3.48 -4.05
C THR A 111 -18.10 4.94 -3.83
N CYS A 112 -16.81 5.27 -3.88
CA CYS A 112 -16.29 6.61 -3.61
C CYS A 112 -15.31 7.06 -4.70
N ALA A 113 -14.96 8.35 -4.73
CA ALA A 113 -14.04 8.93 -5.72
C ALA A 113 -12.58 8.96 -5.27
N LEU A 114 -12.27 8.58 -4.03
CA LEU A 114 -10.91 8.63 -3.49
C LEU A 114 -9.96 7.66 -4.20
N PRO A 115 -8.70 8.05 -4.45
CA PRO A 115 -7.69 7.15 -4.98
C PRO A 115 -7.33 6.07 -3.95
N ILE A 116 -6.99 4.86 -4.45
CA ILE A 116 -6.88 3.64 -3.66
C ILE A 116 -5.46 3.07 -3.73
N LEU A 117 -4.83 2.90 -2.56
CA LEU A 117 -3.64 2.10 -2.36
C LEU A 117 -4.05 0.64 -2.05
N ARG A 118 -3.54 -0.32 -2.81
CA ARG A 118 -3.56 -1.73 -2.43
C ARG A 118 -2.51 -1.97 -1.35
N LYS A 119 -2.95 -2.24 -0.14
CA LYS A 119 -2.09 -2.56 1.00
C LYS A 119 -1.91 -4.07 1.08
N ASP A 120 -0.80 -4.54 0.54
CA ASP A 120 -0.44 -5.95 0.45
C ASP A 120 1.08 -6.11 0.45
N PHE A 121 1.60 -7.35 0.59
CA PHE A 121 3.01 -7.68 0.45
C PHE A 121 3.31 -7.98 -1.01
N MET A 122 3.76 -6.98 -1.77
CA MET A 122 4.11 -7.13 -3.19
C MET A 122 5.46 -7.81 -3.31
N ILE A 123 5.49 -9.03 -3.84
CA ILE A 123 6.70 -9.86 -4.00
C ILE A 123 6.83 -10.46 -5.41
N ASP A 124 5.83 -10.24 -6.25
CA ASP A 124 5.77 -10.78 -7.60
C ASP A 124 5.11 -9.76 -8.56
N PRO A 125 5.63 -9.57 -9.78
CA PRO A 125 5.04 -8.67 -10.78
C PRO A 125 3.56 -8.92 -11.05
N TYR A 126 3.11 -10.17 -10.94
CA TYR A 126 1.70 -10.53 -11.10
C TYR A 126 0.76 -9.67 -10.25
N GLN A 127 1.14 -9.37 -9.00
CA GLN A 127 0.32 -8.58 -8.09
C GLN A 127 0.16 -7.12 -8.56
N ILE A 128 1.11 -6.59 -9.34
CA ILE A 128 1.04 -5.25 -9.90
C ILE A 128 0.00 -5.21 -11.03
N TYR A 129 0.03 -6.20 -11.95
CA TYR A 129 -1.01 -6.38 -12.97
C TYR A 129 -2.40 -6.58 -12.34
N GLU A 130 -2.46 -7.42 -11.31
CA GLU A 130 -3.70 -7.71 -10.56
C GLU A 130 -4.26 -6.45 -9.89
N THR A 131 -3.40 -5.56 -9.37
CA THR A 131 -3.80 -4.26 -8.80
C THR A 131 -4.43 -3.36 -9.85
N LYS A 132 -3.81 -3.24 -11.02
CA LYS A 132 -4.33 -2.46 -12.14
C LYS A 132 -5.71 -2.96 -12.57
N ALA A 133 -5.85 -4.26 -12.77
CA ALA A 133 -7.10 -4.90 -13.18
C ALA A 133 -8.23 -4.78 -12.14
N SER A 134 -7.88 -4.62 -10.86
CA SER A 134 -8.83 -4.55 -9.75
C SER A 134 -9.20 -3.12 -9.32
N GLY A 135 -8.68 -2.09 -10.01
CA GLY A 135 -9.03 -0.69 -9.75
C GLY A 135 -8.23 -0.02 -8.63
N GLY A 136 -7.05 -0.54 -8.27
CA GLY A 136 -6.09 0.18 -7.45
C GLY A 136 -5.41 1.31 -8.25
N ASP A 137 -5.02 2.37 -7.57
CA ASP A 137 -4.30 3.51 -8.14
C ASP A 137 -2.83 3.55 -7.70
N CYS A 138 -2.51 2.86 -6.61
CA CYS A 138 -1.19 2.82 -5.99
C CYS A 138 -0.88 1.44 -5.43
N ILE A 139 0.39 1.04 -5.47
CA ILE A 139 0.90 -0.17 -4.81
C ILE A 139 1.81 0.18 -3.65
N LEU A 140 1.97 -0.78 -2.72
CA LEU A 140 2.92 -0.71 -1.63
C LEU A 140 4.14 -1.58 -1.93
N LEU A 141 5.33 -0.99 -1.90
CA LEU A 141 6.59 -1.74 -1.95
C LEU A 141 7.29 -1.62 -0.59
N ILE A 142 7.47 -2.75 0.10
CA ILE A 142 8.10 -2.81 1.42
C ILE A 142 9.56 -3.22 1.25
N VAL A 143 10.49 -2.34 1.62
CA VAL A 143 11.94 -2.59 1.43
C VAL A 143 12.41 -3.85 2.16
N ALA A 144 11.88 -4.13 3.35
CA ALA A 144 12.18 -5.37 4.09
C ALA A 144 11.79 -6.66 3.35
N ALA A 145 10.93 -6.60 2.33
CA ALA A 145 10.44 -7.75 1.57
C ALA A 145 11.09 -7.89 0.18
N LEU A 146 11.86 -6.90 -0.30
CA LEU A 146 12.38 -6.81 -1.66
C LEU A 146 13.87 -6.46 -1.65
N ASP A 147 14.61 -6.96 -2.63
CA ASP A 147 15.94 -6.42 -2.91
C ASP A 147 15.85 -5.15 -3.78
N LEU A 148 16.99 -4.45 -3.95
CA LEU A 148 17.04 -3.18 -4.71
C LEU A 148 16.65 -3.36 -6.19
N VAL A 149 16.97 -4.50 -6.78
CA VAL A 149 16.63 -4.78 -8.19
C VAL A 149 15.12 -4.95 -8.31
N GLN A 150 14.52 -5.79 -7.48
CA GLN A 150 13.09 -5.98 -7.42
C GLN A 150 12.35 -4.66 -7.14
N LEU A 151 12.85 -3.84 -6.21
CA LEU A 151 12.26 -2.55 -5.87
C LEU A 151 12.20 -1.62 -7.09
N LYS A 152 13.28 -1.57 -7.89
CA LYS A 152 13.34 -0.76 -9.12
C LYS A 152 12.46 -1.34 -10.22
N ASP A 153 12.53 -2.64 -10.46
CA ASP A 153 11.77 -3.31 -11.51
C ASP A 153 10.26 -3.20 -11.25
N PHE A 154 9.83 -3.36 -10.00
CA PHE A 154 8.42 -3.23 -9.62
C PHE A 154 7.94 -1.78 -9.69
N SER A 155 8.79 -0.82 -9.32
CA SER A 155 8.48 0.60 -9.47
C SER A 155 8.31 0.99 -10.93
N GLN A 156 9.21 0.52 -11.81
CA GLN A 156 9.12 0.75 -13.24
C GLN A 156 7.85 0.11 -13.85
N LEU A 157 7.57 -1.14 -13.51
CA LEU A 157 6.37 -1.84 -13.99
C LEU A 157 5.10 -1.12 -13.54
N ALA A 158 5.05 -0.64 -12.29
CA ALA A 158 3.92 0.13 -11.79
C ALA A 158 3.72 1.42 -12.61
N GLU A 159 4.79 2.15 -12.92
CA GLU A 159 4.75 3.34 -13.77
C GLU A 159 4.25 3.03 -15.18
N GLU A 160 4.73 1.96 -15.80
CA GLU A 160 4.28 1.48 -17.13
C GLU A 160 2.77 1.16 -17.14
N LEU A 161 2.24 0.66 -16.02
CA LEU A 161 0.81 0.39 -15.83
C LEU A 161 0.02 1.59 -15.31
N ASN A 162 0.62 2.78 -15.26
CA ASN A 162 0.01 4.00 -14.71
C ASN A 162 -0.46 3.86 -13.25
N LEU A 163 0.26 3.12 -12.43
CA LEU A 163 0.07 3.05 -10.97
C LEU A 163 1.08 3.93 -10.27
N ASP A 164 0.67 4.54 -9.16
CA ASP A 164 1.58 5.21 -8.24
C ASP A 164 2.23 4.18 -7.30
N VAL A 165 3.35 4.55 -6.67
CA VAL A 165 4.10 3.68 -5.77
C VAL A 165 4.34 4.38 -4.44
N LEU A 166 3.98 3.72 -3.34
CA LEU A 166 4.41 4.04 -1.98
C LEU A 166 5.52 3.06 -1.58
N ILE A 167 6.73 3.56 -1.33
CA ILE A 167 7.83 2.73 -0.80
C ILE A 167 7.86 2.87 0.72
N GLU A 168 7.74 1.74 1.45
CA GLU A 168 7.70 1.71 2.91
C GLU A 168 9.02 1.23 3.50
N VAL A 169 9.53 1.96 4.51
CA VAL A 169 10.77 1.68 5.24
C VAL A 169 10.57 1.64 6.75
N HIS A 170 11.40 0.86 7.46
CA HIS A 170 11.35 0.63 8.91
C HIS A 170 12.68 0.89 9.61
N SER A 171 13.71 1.31 8.87
CA SER A 171 15.05 1.60 9.40
C SER A 171 15.82 2.56 8.50
N GLU A 172 16.94 3.08 8.99
CA GLU A 172 17.85 3.92 8.22
C GLU A 172 18.50 3.16 7.05
N ASP A 173 18.86 1.90 7.24
CA ASP A 173 19.41 1.05 6.18
C ASP A 173 18.40 0.85 5.05
N GLU A 174 17.13 0.60 5.40
CA GLU A 174 16.04 0.51 4.41
C GLU A 174 15.78 1.85 3.71
N LEU A 175 15.89 2.98 4.42
CA LEU A 175 15.77 4.30 3.82
C LEU A 175 16.85 4.52 2.75
N ASN A 176 18.10 4.16 3.01
CA ASN A 176 19.20 4.29 2.05
C ASN A 176 18.95 3.46 0.78
N ILE A 177 18.40 2.25 0.93
CA ILE A 177 17.98 1.41 -0.21
C ILE A 177 16.84 2.09 -0.98
N ALA A 178 15.81 2.55 -0.28
CA ALA A 178 14.66 3.22 -0.89
C ALA A 178 15.07 4.47 -1.68
N LEU A 179 15.92 5.33 -1.11
CA LEU A 179 16.42 6.54 -1.77
C LEU A 179 17.20 6.23 -3.05
N SER A 180 17.89 5.08 -3.11
CA SER A 180 18.58 4.61 -4.32
C SER A 180 17.63 4.16 -5.45
N ALA A 181 16.35 3.96 -5.14
CA ALA A 181 15.30 3.68 -6.11
C ALA A 181 14.56 4.94 -6.60
N GLY A 182 14.81 6.11 -6.00
CA GLY A 182 14.25 7.39 -6.41
C GLY A 182 12.74 7.54 -6.14
N PRO A 183 12.26 7.31 -4.91
CA PRO A 183 10.83 7.33 -4.60
C PRO A 183 10.22 8.73 -4.73
N ARG A 184 9.00 8.82 -5.28
CA ARG A 184 8.18 10.05 -5.26
C ARG A 184 7.33 10.16 -3.99
N LEU A 185 6.98 9.02 -3.40
CA LEU A 185 6.23 8.92 -2.15
C LEU A 185 6.89 7.84 -1.28
N LEU A 186 7.36 8.25 -0.12
CA LEU A 186 8.01 7.39 0.87
C LEU A 186 7.15 7.30 2.14
N GLY A 187 7.01 6.10 2.66
CA GLY A 187 6.35 5.83 3.92
C GLY A 187 7.36 5.40 4.98
N ILE A 188 7.32 6.01 6.16
CA ILE A 188 8.04 5.53 7.33
C ILE A 188 7.03 4.85 8.25
N ASN A 189 7.21 3.56 8.43
CA ASN A 189 6.42 2.79 9.38
C ASN A 189 7.19 2.68 10.70
N ASN A 190 6.70 3.35 11.73
CA ASN A 190 7.28 3.34 13.06
C ASN A 190 7.21 1.97 13.76
N ARG A 191 6.48 1.00 13.19
CA ARG A 191 6.38 -0.35 13.73
C ARG A 191 7.34 -1.29 13.02
N ASP A 192 8.26 -1.88 13.75
CA ASP A 192 9.11 -2.96 13.25
C ASP A 192 8.30 -4.21 12.89
N LEU A 193 8.44 -4.72 11.66
CA LEU A 193 7.67 -5.88 11.18
C LEU A 193 8.14 -7.21 11.77
N THR A 194 9.26 -7.23 12.48
CA THR A 194 9.83 -8.42 13.09
C THR A 194 9.44 -8.54 14.56
N THR A 195 9.53 -7.43 15.31
CA THR A 195 9.28 -7.37 16.76
C THR A 195 7.89 -6.84 17.12
N PHE A 196 7.23 -6.13 16.18
CA PHE A 196 5.99 -5.35 16.39
C PHE A 196 6.12 -4.18 17.38
N GLU A 197 7.33 -3.85 17.82
CA GLU A 197 7.58 -2.67 18.63
C GLU A 197 7.41 -1.39 17.81
N VAL A 198 6.99 -0.31 18.48
CA VAL A 198 6.76 0.99 17.84
C VAL A 198 7.76 2.00 18.37
N ASP A 199 8.63 2.49 17.51
CA ASP A 199 9.52 3.62 17.80
C ASP A 199 8.91 4.93 17.27
N LYS A 200 8.37 5.75 18.16
CA LYS A 200 7.71 7.02 17.82
C LYS A 200 8.68 8.08 17.28
N ASN A 201 9.98 7.93 17.48
CA ASN A 201 10.98 8.90 17.06
C ASN A 201 11.54 8.58 15.66
N LEU A 202 11.41 7.34 15.20
CA LEU A 202 11.98 6.88 13.93
C LEU A 202 11.61 7.80 12.76
N ALA A 203 10.32 8.10 12.59
CA ALA A 203 9.86 8.96 11.52
C ALA A 203 10.45 10.38 11.59
N ILE A 204 10.63 10.92 12.80
CA ILE A 204 11.20 12.27 13.01
C ILE A 204 12.68 12.30 12.63
N GLU A 205 13.41 11.23 12.93
CA GLU A 205 14.84 11.12 12.64
C GLU A 205 15.09 10.89 11.16
N LEU A 206 14.40 9.95 10.55
CA LEU A 206 14.56 9.63 9.14
C LEU A 206 14.07 10.75 8.22
N ALA A 207 13.02 11.48 8.58
CA ALA A 207 12.52 12.61 7.79
C ALA A 207 13.58 13.67 7.50
N LYS A 208 14.59 13.84 8.35
CA LYS A 208 15.68 14.79 8.16
C LYS A 208 16.59 14.46 6.96
N GLN A 209 16.59 13.21 6.53
CA GLN A 209 17.44 12.71 5.44
C GLN A 209 16.70 12.68 4.09
N ILE A 210 15.39 12.97 4.09
CA ILE A 210 14.55 12.87 2.90
C ILE A 210 14.47 14.25 2.21
N SER A 211 14.64 14.27 0.88
CA SER A 211 14.49 15.49 0.09
C SER A 211 13.07 16.04 0.20
N LYS A 212 12.93 17.37 0.17
CA LYS A 212 11.63 18.05 0.13
C LYS A 212 10.80 17.74 -1.12
N ASP A 213 11.44 17.26 -2.16
CA ASP A 213 10.76 16.84 -3.41
C ASP A 213 10.09 15.47 -3.29
N CYS A 214 10.41 14.69 -2.25
CA CYS A 214 9.75 13.43 -1.94
C CYS A 214 8.64 13.66 -0.93
N LEU A 215 7.42 13.20 -1.26
CA LEU A 215 6.32 13.20 -0.32
C LEU A 215 6.57 12.17 0.78
N LEU A 216 6.32 12.58 2.02
CA LEU A 216 6.52 11.73 3.19
C LEU A 216 5.19 11.37 3.85
N TYR A 217 4.95 10.08 4.00
CA TYR A 217 3.88 9.50 4.79
C TYR A 217 4.45 8.83 6.05
N THR A 218 3.78 8.95 7.18
CA THR A 218 4.19 8.31 8.45
C THR A 218 3.06 7.51 9.06
N SER A 219 3.40 6.31 9.56
CA SER A 219 2.50 5.42 10.31
C SER A 219 3.27 4.69 11.42
N PRO A 220 2.61 4.04 12.39
CA PRO A 220 1.17 4.02 12.59
C PRO A 220 0.60 5.34 13.11
N SER A 221 -0.72 5.47 12.94
CA SER A 221 -1.50 6.49 13.65
C SER A 221 -1.48 6.21 15.15
N PRO A 222 -1.64 7.24 16.03
CA PRO A 222 -1.71 7.05 17.48
C PRO A 222 -2.81 6.09 17.97
N ARG A 223 -3.71 5.68 17.09
CA ARG A 223 -4.81 4.73 17.39
C ARG A 223 -4.49 3.28 17.08
N ASP A 224 -3.36 3.00 16.44
CA ASP A 224 -2.96 1.63 16.06
C ASP A 224 -2.27 0.87 17.20
#